data_28196718b209105ca869c23e530acfee
#
_entry.id   28196718b209105ca869c23e530acfee
#
_cell.length_a   1.000
_cell.length_b   1.000
_cell.length_c   1.000
_cell.angle_alpha   90.00
_cell.angle_beta   90.00
_cell.angle_gamma   90.00
#
_symmetry.space_group_name_H-M   'P 1'
#
loop_
_entity.id
_entity.type
_entity.pdbx_description
1 polymer ?
#
loop_
_entity_poly.entity_id
_entity_poly.type
_entity_poly.pdbx_seq_one_letter_code
_entity_poly.pdbx_strand_id
1 'polypeptide(L)'
;MRKNVFGKKFSRDTTSRRAMYRALLRSFILNHKLVTTHAKAKVLIPMVENLLNQGKQDSLAVRRHIYAFTGNDRMVSDEIVKISKNTKGSGRSMIKHVNLSARKGDNAPMVRIEFVEKIDIGKIISADIGEKKIAVSKKKKREIEKKTESVKKKPTPLSVIRKFSLKNRTDNK
;
A
#
# COMPACT_ATOMS: atom_id res chain seq x y z
N MET A 1 -28.70 -9.11 32.46
CA MET A 1 -28.44 -9.85 31.21
C MET A 1 -27.14 -10.65 31.33
N ARG A 2 -27.23 -11.94 31.21
CA ARG A 2 -26.13 -12.90 31.42
C ARG A 2 -25.32 -13.12 30.18
N LYS A 3 -24.80 -12.10 29.51
CA LYS A 3 -24.17 -12.38 28.21
C LYS A 3 -22.95 -11.48 27.99
N ASN A 4 -21.78 -11.97 28.32
CA ASN A 4 -20.52 -11.39 27.87
C ASN A 4 -20.34 -11.52 26.34
N VAL A 5 -21.39 -11.20 25.57
CA VAL A 5 -21.37 -11.24 24.12
C VAL A 5 -21.02 -9.87 23.62
N PHE A 6 -19.74 -9.67 23.34
CA PHE A 6 -19.22 -8.43 22.74
C PHE A 6 -19.28 -8.50 21.21
N GLY A 7 -19.56 -7.35 20.58
CA GLY A 7 -19.63 -7.22 19.13
C GLY A 7 -21.01 -7.57 18.53
N LYS A 8 -21.12 -7.34 17.23
CA LYS A 8 -22.34 -7.62 16.45
C LYS A 8 -22.13 -8.81 15.53
N LYS A 9 -23.01 -9.79 15.60
CA LYS A 9 -22.95 -11.01 14.77
C LYS A 9 -23.41 -10.77 13.33
N PHE A 10 -24.34 -9.85 13.08
CA PHE A 10 -24.93 -9.52 11.77
C PHE A 10 -25.59 -10.72 11.08
N SER A 11 -26.11 -11.66 11.85
CA SER A 11 -26.69 -12.92 11.34
C SER A 11 -25.77 -13.67 10.38
N ARG A 12 -24.44 -13.63 10.66
CA ARG A 12 -23.40 -14.24 9.84
C ARG A 12 -22.51 -15.16 10.67
N ASP A 13 -22.00 -16.20 10.03
CA ASP A 13 -20.95 -17.03 10.57
C ASP A 13 -19.63 -16.23 10.74
N THR A 14 -18.67 -16.79 11.43
CA THR A 14 -17.43 -16.08 11.77
C THR A 14 -16.61 -15.73 10.54
N THR A 15 -16.57 -16.61 9.55
CA THR A 15 -15.79 -16.44 8.32
C THR A 15 -16.36 -15.35 7.44
N SER A 16 -17.66 -15.41 7.14
CA SER A 16 -18.38 -14.39 6.35
C SER A 16 -18.39 -13.02 7.05
N ARG A 17 -18.47 -13.01 8.39
CA ARG A 17 -18.39 -11.75 9.15
C ARG A 17 -17.00 -11.12 9.05
N ARG A 18 -15.92 -11.90 9.17
CA ARG A 18 -14.53 -11.41 8.98
C ARG A 18 -14.32 -10.90 7.55
N ALA A 19 -14.81 -11.61 6.54
CA ALA A 19 -14.73 -11.18 5.15
C ALA A 19 -15.45 -9.85 4.93
N MET A 20 -16.64 -9.66 5.49
CA MET A 20 -17.38 -8.40 5.45
C MET A 20 -16.59 -7.25 6.08
N TYR A 21 -15.96 -7.46 7.24
CA TYR A 21 -15.15 -6.42 7.87
C TYR A 21 -13.92 -6.06 7.05
N ARG A 22 -13.23 -7.04 6.47
CA ARG A 22 -12.09 -6.81 5.58
C ARG A 22 -12.50 -6.01 4.34
N ALA A 23 -13.63 -6.33 3.74
CA ALA A 23 -14.14 -5.60 2.57
C ALA A 23 -14.49 -4.14 2.92
N LEU A 24 -15.15 -3.90 4.05
CA LEU A 24 -15.46 -2.55 4.53
C LEU A 24 -14.19 -1.75 4.86
N LEU A 25 -13.23 -2.38 5.55
CA LEU A 25 -11.93 -1.78 5.86
C LEU A 25 -11.19 -1.40 4.59
N ARG A 26 -11.07 -2.33 3.63
CA ARG A 26 -10.44 -2.08 2.34
C ARG A 26 -11.07 -0.89 1.62
N SER A 27 -12.39 -0.88 1.50
CA SER A 27 -13.11 0.21 0.84
C SER A 27 -12.89 1.55 1.54
N PHE A 28 -12.87 1.57 2.87
CA PHE A 28 -12.66 2.80 3.64
C PHE A 28 -11.23 3.33 3.52
N ILE A 29 -10.23 2.47 3.65
CA ILE A 29 -8.82 2.88 3.59
C ILE A 29 -8.45 3.40 2.19
N LEU A 30 -8.90 2.74 1.12
CA LEU A 30 -8.56 3.13 -0.25
C LEU A 30 -9.29 4.41 -0.71
N ASN A 31 -10.54 4.59 -0.28
CA ASN A 31 -11.37 5.73 -0.73
C ASN A 31 -11.39 6.89 0.27
N HIS A 32 -10.83 6.72 1.49
CA HIS A 32 -10.85 7.68 2.62
C HIS A 32 -12.24 8.12 3.07
N LYS A 33 -13.28 7.63 2.45
CA LYS A 33 -14.70 7.84 2.79
C LYS A 33 -15.51 6.58 2.48
N LEU A 34 -16.51 6.33 3.30
CA LEU A 34 -17.38 5.17 3.12
C LEU A 34 -18.79 5.50 3.56
N VAL A 35 -19.77 5.16 2.75
CA VAL A 35 -21.20 5.21 3.13
C VAL A 35 -21.66 3.79 3.45
N THR A 36 -22.18 3.60 4.65
CA THR A 36 -22.64 2.28 5.12
C THR A 36 -23.77 2.43 6.14
N THR A 37 -24.34 1.31 6.58
CA THR A 37 -25.37 1.35 7.62
C THR A 37 -24.76 1.70 8.97
N HIS A 38 -25.51 2.41 9.82
CA HIS A 38 -25.06 2.82 11.16
C HIS A 38 -24.53 1.64 11.99
N ALA A 39 -25.18 0.47 11.91
CA ALA A 39 -24.76 -0.72 12.65
C ALA A 39 -23.36 -1.21 12.23
N LYS A 40 -23.02 -1.19 10.93
CA LYS A 40 -21.70 -1.56 10.41
C LYS A 40 -20.66 -0.49 10.73
N ALA A 41 -21.02 0.79 10.62
CA ALA A 41 -20.17 1.92 10.97
C ALA A 41 -19.71 1.84 12.43
N LYS A 42 -20.63 1.57 13.35
CA LYS A 42 -20.37 1.47 14.81
C LYS A 42 -19.32 0.40 15.15
N VAL A 43 -19.18 -0.64 14.34
CA VAL A 43 -18.16 -1.67 14.54
C VAL A 43 -16.87 -1.33 13.80
N LEU A 44 -16.99 -0.74 12.61
CA LEU A 44 -15.83 -0.44 11.77
C LEU A 44 -14.94 0.66 12.37
N ILE A 45 -15.53 1.73 12.92
CA ILE A 45 -14.80 2.88 13.47
C ILE A 45 -13.75 2.45 14.51
N PRO A 46 -14.12 1.78 15.63
CA PRO A 46 -13.13 1.41 16.65
C PRO A 46 -12.10 0.40 16.12
N MET A 47 -12.50 -0.44 15.16
CA MET A 47 -11.58 -1.38 14.51
C MET A 47 -10.50 -0.67 13.72
N VAL A 48 -10.86 0.33 12.91
CA VAL A 48 -9.92 1.14 12.14
C VAL A 48 -9.02 1.96 13.07
N GLU A 49 -9.59 2.60 14.08
CA GLU A 49 -8.82 3.39 15.06
C GLU A 49 -7.77 2.54 15.79
N ASN A 50 -8.11 1.32 16.17
CA ASN A 50 -7.15 0.39 16.76
C ASN A 50 -6.00 0.05 15.80
N LEU A 51 -6.30 -0.23 14.53
CA LEU A 51 -5.27 -0.51 13.53
C LEU A 51 -4.37 0.70 13.27
N LEU A 52 -4.93 1.90 13.20
CA LEU A 52 -4.18 3.13 13.03
C LEU A 52 -3.29 3.44 14.24
N ASN A 53 -3.80 3.24 15.45
CA ASN A 53 -3.01 3.43 16.68
C ASN A 53 -1.85 2.42 16.77
N GLN A 54 -2.07 1.17 16.40
CA GLN A 54 -1.01 0.18 16.30
C GLN A 54 0.01 0.54 15.22
N GLY A 55 -0.44 1.01 14.07
CA GLY A 55 0.42 1.41 12.95
C GLY A 55 1.38 2.56 13.24
N LYS A 56 1.15 3.36 14.31
CA LYS A 56 2.09 4.38 14.78
C LYS A 56 3.41 3.79 15.26
N GLN A 57 3.39 2.56 15.76
CA GLN A 57 4.58 1.82 16.15
C GLN A 57 5.12 1.10 14.91
N ASP A 58 6.22 1.57 14.33
CA ASP A 58 6.81 1.00 13.12
C ASP A 58 7.64 -0.26 13.42
N SER A 59 7.02 -1.24 14.08
CA SER A 59 7.65 -2.52 14.38
C SER A 59 7.24 -3.60 13.36
N LEU A 60 8.12 -4.56 13.13
CA LEU A 60 7.84 -5.69 12.26
C LEU A 60 6.63 -6.52 12.75
N ALA A 61 6.48 -6.64 14.09
CA ALA A 61 5.36 -7.36 14.70
C ALA A 61 4.02 -6.69 14.36
N VAL A 62 3.96 -5.37 14.48
CA VAL A 62 2.74 -4.59 14.14
C VAL A 62 2.42 -4.72 12.65
N ARG A 63 3.39 -4.62 11.77
CA ARG A 63 3.16 -4.82 10.33
C ARG A 63 2.58 -6.21 10.05
N ARG A 64 3.14 -7.27 10.63
CA ARG A 64 2.61 -8.63 10.50
C ARG A 64 1.18 -8.77 11.01
N HIS A 65 0.86 -8.10 12.14
CA HIS A 65 -0.50 -8.09 12.68
C HIS A 65 -1.49 -7.39 11.72
N ILE A 66 -1.12 -6.23 11.17
CA ILE A 66 -1.94 -5.52 10.19
C ILE A 66 -2.15 -6.38 8.94
N TYR A 67 -1.12 -7.03 8.41
CA TYR A 67 -1.22 -7.94 7.27
C TYR A 67 -2.17 -9.12 7.54
N ALA A 68 -2.05 -9.76 8.68
CA ALA A 68 -2.94 -10.86 9.07
C ALA A 68 -4.41 -10.40 9.17
N PHE A 69 -4.62 -9.21 9.71
CA PHE A 69 -5.96 -8.64 9.86
C PHE A 69 -6.59 -8.28 8.50
N THR A 70 -5.85 -7.67 7.59
CA THR A 70 -6.32 -7.31 6.24
C THR A 70 -6.46 -8.51 5.31
N GLY A 71 -5.99 -9.70 5.72
CA GLY A 71 -5.98 -10.91 4.88
C GLY A 71 -4.87 -10.91 3.85
N ASN A 72 -3.69 -10.39 4.22
CA ASN A 72 -2.49 -10.27 3.40
C ASN A 72 -2.62 -9.30 2.20
N ASP A 73 -3.55 -8.36 2.27
CA ASP A 73 -3.66 -7.29 1.28
C ASP A 73 -2.57 -6.24 1.55
N ARG A 74 -1.50 -6.28 0.74
CA ARG A 74 -0.35 -5.38 0.88
C ARG A 74 -0.72 -3.92 0.67
N MET A 75 -1.54 -3.61 -0.34
CA MET A 75 -1.92 -2.23 -0.65
C MET A 75 -2.63 -1.56 0.52
N VAL A 76 -3.62 -2.26 1.10
CA VAL A 76 -4.37 -1.74 2.25
C VAL A 76 -3.49 -1.63 3.49
N SER A 77 -2.63 -2.61 3.72
CA SER A 77 -1.75 -2.64 4.90
C SER A 77 -0.71 -1.53 4.88
N ASP A 78 -0.07 -1.33 3.73
CA ASP A 78 0.92 -0.26 3.55
C ASP A 78 0.26 1.12 3.67
N GLU A 79 -0.97 1.27 3.17
CA GLU A 79 -1.74 2.51 3.30
C GLU A 79 -2.13 2.80 4.75
N ILE A 80 -2.53 1.79 5.53
CA ILE A 80 -2.78 1.93 6.98
C ILE A 80 -1.54 2.46 7.69
N VAL A 81 -0.36 1.92 7.39
CA VAL A 81 0.90 2.37 8.01
C VAL A 81 1.24 3.80 7.61
N LYS A 82 1.04 4.18 6.35
CA LYS A 82 1.25 5.56 5.87
C LYS A 82 0.31 6.54 6.58
N ILE A 83 -0.98 6.23 6.63
CA ILE A 83 -1.99 7.05 7.32
C ILE A 83 -1.64 7.20 8.79
N SER A 84 -1.25 6.11 9.46
CA SER A 84 -0.88 6.11 10.88
C SER A 84 0.27 7.05 11.20
N LYS A 85 1.28 7.12 10.34
CA LYS A 85 2.45 8.01 10.49
C LYS A 85 2.08 9.47 10.28
N ASN A 86 1.15 9.75 9.38
CA ASN A 86 0.74 11.11 9.05
C ASN A 86 -0.27 11.68 10.06
N THR A 87 -0.95 10.82 10.78
CA THR A 87 -1.95 11.24 11.77
C THR A 87 -1.29 11.69 13.07
N LYS A 88 -1.17 13.00 13.23
CA LYS A 88 -0.64 13.67 14.43
C LYS A 88 -1.77 13.80 15.45
N GLY A 89 -1.94 12.90 16.36
CA GLY A 89 -2.94 13.09 17.39
C GLY A 89 -3.05 11.90 18.33
N SER A 90 -2.60 12.07 19.54
CA SER A 90 -2.93 11.20 20.66
C SER A 90 -4.20 11.76 21.30
N GLY A 91 -5.25 10.96 21.39
CA GLY A 91 -6.43 11.27 22.19
C GLY A 91 -7.66 11.83 21.47
N ARG A 92 -7.58 12.14 20.16
CA ARG A 92 -8.78 12.51 19.36
C ARG A 92 -9.16 11.37 18.42
N SER A 93 -10.47 11.20 18.20
CA SER A 93 -10.96 10.28 17.17
C SER A 93 -10.42 10.71 15.79
N MET A 94 -9.80 9.78 15.08
CA MET A 94 -9.26 10.02 13.74
C MET A 94 -10.34 9.98 12.67
N ILE A 95 -11.52 9.51 13.04
CA ILE A 95 -12.63 9.23 12.13
C ILE A 95 -13.85 10.00 12.60
N LYS A 96 -14.45 10.76 11.71
CA LYS A 96 -15.77 11.34 11.92
C LYS A 96 -16.84 10.54 11.20
N HIS A 97 -18.04 10.56 11.75
CA HIS A 97 -19.20 9.99 11.09
C HIS A 97 -20.30 11.04 10.96
N VAL A 98 -20.98 11.03 9.84
CA VAL A 98 -22.10 11.94 9.53
C VAL A 98 -23.31 11.09 9.22
N ASN A 99 -24.39 11.31 9.95
CA ASN A 99 -25.65 10.62 9.69
C ASN A 99 -26.26 11.12 8.38
N LEU A 100 -26.72 10.21 7.56
CA LEU A 100 -27.42 10.48 6.31
C LEU A 100 -28.88 10.09 6.43
N SER A 101 -29.69 10.48 5.44
CA SER A 101 -31.07 10.02 5.32
C SER A 101 -31.13 8.49 5.25
N ALA A 102 -32.19 7.93 5.79
CA ALA A 102 -32.42 6.50 5.74
C ALA A 102 -32.53 5.99 4.29
N ARG A 103 -32.07 4.75 4.09
CA ARG A 103 -32.10 4.13 2.76
C ARG A 103 -33.54 3.85 2.33
N LYS A 104 -33.91 4.24 1.11
CA LYS A 104 -35.22 3.94 0.53
C LYS A 104 -35.40 2.41 0.39
N GLY A 105 -36.54 1.92 0.75
CA GLY A 105 -36.92 0.50 0.71
C GLY A 105 -36.96 -0.16 2.09
N ASP A 106 -35.88 -0.20 2.82
CA ASP A 106 -35.79 -0.83 4.14
C ASP A 106 -35.66 0.15 5.33
N ASN A 107 -35.69 1.45 5.05
CA ASN A 107 -35.55 2.53 6.04
C ASN A 107 -34.31 2.37 6.95
N ALA A 108 -33.26 1.70 6.50
CA ALA A 108 -32.06 1.50 7.29
C ALA A 108 -31.31 2.83 7.51
N PRO A 109 -30.90 3.17 8.74
CA PRO A 109 -30.14 4.38 9.01
C PRO A 109 -28.75 4.27 8.36
N MET A 110 -28.41 5.26 7.52
CA MET A 110 -27.14 5.32 6.79
C MET A 110 -26.19 6.33 7.44
N VAL A 111 -24.90 6.05 7.34
CA VAL A 111 -23.84 6.89 7.88
C VAL A 111 -22.71 6.98 6.88
N ARG A 112 -22.15 8.18 6.72
CA ARG A 112 -20.92 8.43 6.02
C ARG A 112 -19.78 8.54 7.04
N ILE A 113 -18.74 7.76 6.83
CA ILE A 113 -17.52 7.76 7.62
C ILE A 113 -16.43 8.43 6.80
N GLU A 114 -15.65 9.32 7.41
CA GLU A 114 -14.55 10.06 6.79
C GLU A 114 -13.40 10.22 7.78
N PHE A 115 -12.18 10.36 7.30
CA PHE A 115 -11.08 10.82 8.15
C PHE A 115 -11.27 12.28 8.54
N VAL A 116 -10.89 12.63 9.78
CA VAL A 116 -10.97 14.01 10.29
C VAL A 116 -9.95 14.89 9.60
N GLU A 117 -8.72 14.40 9.46
CA GLU A 117 -7.67 15.09 8.73
C GLU A 117 -7.79 14.79 7.24
N LYS A 118 -7.70 15.83 6.41
CA LYS A 118 -7.59 15.65 4.96
C LYS A 118 -6.24 15.04 4.67
N ILE A 119 -6.25 13.75 4.35
CA ILE A 119 -5.06 13.07 3.88
C ILE A 119 -4.85 13.51 2.44
N ASP A 120 -3.81 14.31 2.19
CA ASP A 120 -3.46 14.80 0.86
C ASP A 120 -2.97 13.63 -0.02
N ILE A 121 -3.93 12.93 -0.63
CA ILE A 121 -3.69 11.80 -1.52
C ILE A 121 -2.76 12.20 -2.67
N GLY A 122 -2.85 13.45 -3.13
CA GLY A 122 -2.01 13.98 -4.20
C GLY A 122 -0.51 13.96 -3.88
N LYS A 123 -0.11 14.21 -2.64
CA LYS A 123 1.31 14.16 -2.21
C LYS A 123 1.82 12.73 -2.08
N ILE A 124 0.96 11.80 -1.68
CA ILE A 124 1.34 10.38 -1.50
C ILE A 124 1.53 9.71 -2.85
N ILE A 125 0.63 9.95 -3.81
CA ILE A 125 0.73 9.39 -5.16
C ILE A 125 1.91 9.97 -5.93
N SER A 126 2.18 11.27 -5.79
CA SER A 126 3.32 11.93 -6.45
C SER A 126 4.67 11.48 -5.88
N ALA A 127 4.78 11.21 -4.58
CA ALA A 127 5.99 10.68 -3.96
C ALA A 127 6.27 9.24 -4.41
N ASP A 128 5.28 8.33 -4.36
CA ASP A 128 5.45 6.94 -4.80
C ASP A 128 5.76 6.81 -6.31
N ILE A 129 5.15 7.65 -7.15
CA ILE A 129 5.42 7.67 -8.59
C ILE A 129 6.79 8.30 -8.88
N GLY A 130 7.18 9.32 -8.11
CA GLY A 130 8.50 9.95 -8.20
C GLY A 130 9.62 8.98 -7.86
N GLU A 131 9.55 8.30 -6.73
CA GLU A 131 10.56 7.34 -6.30
C GLU A 131 10.68 6.12 -7.23
N LYS A 132 9.54 5.57 -7.69
CA LYS A 132 9.54 4.46 -8.66
C LYS A 132 10.13 4.87 -10.01
N LYS A 133 9.81 6.06 -10.53
CA LYS A 133 10.39 6.57 -11.77
C LYS A 133 11.91 6.79 -11.65
N ILE A 134 12.38 7.32 -10.53
CA ILE A 134 13.81 7.55 -10.26
C ILE A 134 14.56 6.21 -10.10
N ALA A 135 13.97 5.23 -9.40
CA ALA A 135 14.57 3.92 -9.24
C ALA A 135 14.69 3.14 -10.56
N VAL A 136 13.65 3.20 -11.41
CA VAL A 136 13.65 2.56 -12.75
C VAL A 136 14.63 3.26 -13.69
N SER A 137 14.72 4.59 -13.67
CA SER A 137 15.66 5.33 -14.51
C SER A 137 17.11 5.08 -14.09
N LYS A 138 17.41 5.02 -12.79
CA LYS A 138 18.76 4.66 -12.29
C LYS A 138 19.16 3.23 -12.66
N LYS A 139 18.21 2.28 -12.62
CA LYS A 139 18.46 0.89 -13.01
C LYS A 139 18.75 0.76 -14.50
N LYS A 140 17.95 1.42 -15.36
CA LYS A 140 18.19 1.48 -16.81
C LYS A 140 19.53 2.15 -17.14
N LYS A 141 19.91 3.25 -16.48
CA LYS A 141 21.19 3.91 -16.69
C LYS A 141 22.37 2.99 -16.38
N ARG A 142 22.35 2.28 -15.26
CA ARG A 142 23.39 1.30 -14.88
C ARG A 142 23.48 0.11 -15.82
N GLU A 143 22.36 -0.36 -16.39
CA GLU A 143 22.38 -1.43 -17.40
C GLU A 143 22.96 -0.96 -18.75
N ILE A 144 22.66 0.28 -19.14
CA ILE A 144 23.22 0.88 -20.36
C ILE A 144 24.73 1.10 -20.20
N GLU A 145 25.19 1.63 -19.07
CA GLU A 145 26.61 1.82 -18.78
C GLU A 145 27.40 0.48 -18.81
N LYS A 146 26.85 -0.57 -18.19
CA LYS A 146 27.44 -1.92 -18.23
C LYS A 146 27.52 -2.49 -19.66
N LYS A 147 26.50 -2.25 -20.49
CA LYS A 147 26.50 -2.69 -21.89
C LYS A 147 27.49 -1.90 -22.73
N THR A 148 27.63 -0.61 -22.53
CA THR A 148 28.61 0.21 -23.26
C THR A 148 30.05 -0.10 -22.87
N GLU A 149 30.33 -0.42 -21.61
CA GLU A 149 31.65 -0.88 -21.18
C GLU A 149 32.03 -2.25 -21.77
N SER A 150 31.05 -3.18 -21.85
CA SER A 150 31.28 -4.49 -22.44
C SER A 150 31.53 -4.43 -23.96
N VAL A 151 30.98 -3.44 -24.67
CA VAL A 151 31.20 -3.21 -26.09
C VAL A 151 32.56 -2.58 -26.32
N LYS A 152 33.04 -1.67 -25.44
CA LYS A 152 34.39 -1.06 -25.54
C LYS A 152 35.55 -2.05 -25.29
N LYS A 153 35.29 -3.17 -24.59
CA LYS A 153 36.29 -4.22 -24.30
C LYS A 153 36.41 -5.28 -25.38
N LYS A 154 35.59 -5.28 -26.43
CA LYS A 154 35.74 -6.19 -27.57
C LYS A 154 36.67 -5.54 -28.59
N PRO A 155 37.80 -6.21 -28.99
CA PRO A 155 38.69 -5.66 -29.99
C PRO A 155 37.95 -5.51 -31.33
N THR A 156 38.06 -4.34 -31.93
CA THR A 156 37.47 -4.08 -33.25
C THR A 156 38.11 -4.99 -34.30
N PRO A 157 37.36 -5.48 -35.29
CA PRO A 157 37.91 -6.41 -36.31
C PRO A 157 39.11 -5.86 -37.04
N LEU A 158 39.29 -4.55 -37.17
CA LEU A 158 40.44 -3.91 -37.75
C LEU A 158 41.76 -4.08 -36.96
N SER A 159 41.72 -4.21 -35.63
CA SER A 159 42.89 -4.46 -34.79
C SER A 159 43.38 -5.90 -34.87
N VAL A 160 42.50 -6.84 -35.18
CA VAL A 160 42.83 -8.26 -35.38
C VAL A 160 43.54 -8.44 -36.74
N ILE A 161 43.10 -7.77 -37.79
CA ILE A 161 43.68 -7.84 -39.14
C ILE A 161 45.11 -7.28 -39.11
N ARG A 162 45.39 -6.20 -38.38
CA ARG A 162 46.73 -5.62 -38.27
C ARG A 162 47.75 -6.54 -37.57
N LYS A 163 47.31 -7.32 -36.56
CA LYS A 163 48.15 -8.31 -35.87
C LYS A 163 48.50 -9.50 -36.77
N PHE A 164 47.57 -9.94 -37.62
CA PHE A 164 47.85 -11.01 -38.61
C PHE A 164 48.83 -10.58 -39.71
N SER A 165 48.73 -9.34 -40.18
CA SER A 165 49.66 -8.80 -41.24
C SER A 165 51.08 -8.62 -40.74
N LEU A 166 51.30 -8.40 -39.45
CA LEU A 166 52.68 -8.26 -38.91
C LEU A 166 53.32 -9.62 -38.61
N LYS A 167 52.55 -10.67 -38.32
CA LYS A 167 53.09 -12.00 -38.03
C LYS A 167 53.63 -12.68 -39.30
N ASN A 168 53.02 -12.45 -40.45
CA ASN A 168 53.45 -13.03 -41.75
C ASN A 168 54.64 -12.30 -42.36
N ARG A 169 55.15 -11.23 -41.74
CA ARG A 169 56.43 -10.53 -42.25
C ARG A 169 57.67 -10.99 -41.53
N THR A 170 57.59 -11.72 -40.45
CA THR A 170 58.73 -12.19 -39.66
C THR A 170 59.14 -13.62 -40.02
N ASP A 171 58.31 -14.38 -40.74
CA ASP A 171 58.57 -15.77 -41.08
C ASP A 171 59.13 -15.95 -42.47
N ASN A 172 59.55 -14.87 -43.14
CA ASN A 172 60.19 -14.92 -44.52
C ASN A 172 61.50 -14.16 -44.53
N LYS A 173 62.39 -14.50 -43.56
CA LYS A 173 63.84 -14.17 -43.65
C LYS A 173 64.66 -15.38 -43.19
#